data_a6a010ca01f99b5f77f551f1f4e07c80
#
_entry.id   a6a010ca01f99b5f77f551f1f4e07c80
#
_cell.length_a   1.000
_cell.length_b   1.000
_cell.length_c   1.000
_cell.angle_alpha   90.00
_cell.angle_beta   90.00
_cell.angle_gamma   90.00
#
_symmetry.space_group_name_H-M   'P 1'
#
loop_
_entity.id
_entity.type
_entity.pdbx_description
1 polymer ?
#
loop_
_entity_poly.entity_id
_entity_poly.type
_entity_poly.pdbx_seq_one_letter_code
_entity_poly.pdbx_strand_id
1 'polypeptide(L)' 'MKKVCINNRDEMIMLFVDNIAYIMADGNYTKICFIGGLTTVLSLGLSKIEAMLSQAYPRGTTSPFVR' A
#
# COMPACT_ATOMS: atom_id res chain seq x y z
N MET A 1 -8.03 -13.87 3.73
CA MET A 1 -7.69 -12.46 3.48
C MET A 1 -6.19 -12.30 3.36
N LYS A 2 -5.72 -11.64 2.31
CA LYS A 2 -4.29 -11.47 2.09
C LYS A 2 -3.74 -10.38 2.97
N LYS A 3 -2.58 -10.65 3.57
CA LYS A 3 -1.87 -9.72 4.43
C LYS A 3 -0.48 -9.49 3.88
N VAL A 4 -0.02 -8.25 3.94
CA VAL A 4 1.35 -7.91 3.56
C VAL A 4 1.97 -7.13 4.70
N CYS A 5 3.16 -7.55 5.13
CA CYS A 5 3.90 -6.87 6.18
C CYS A 5 4.92 -5.93 5.53
N ILE A 6 4.90 -4.69 5.95
CA ILE A 6 5.81 -3.67 5.43
C ILE A 6 6.64 -3.13 6.59
N ASN A 7 7.95 -3.11 6.38
CA ASN A 7 8.86 -2.47 7.33
C ASN A 7 8.93 -0.99 7.01
N ASN A 8 8.41 -0.17 7.92
CA ASN A 8 8.44 1.28 7.80
C ASN A 8 9.37 1.81 8.89
N ARG A 9 10.64 1.94 8.54
CA ARG A 9 11.70 2.31 9.49
C ARG A 9 11.78 1.27 10.60
N ASP A 10 11.46 1.65 11.83
CA ASP A 10 11.54 0.76 13.00
C ASP A 10 10.23 0.06 13.28
N GLU A 11 9.22 0.29 12.45
CA GLU A 11 7.91 -0.28 12.64
C GLU A 11 7.59 -1.33 11.59
N MET A 12 6.92 -2.38 12.00
CA MET A 12 6.36 -3.35 11.08
C MET A 12 4.86 -3.11 10.99
N ILE A 13 4.39 -2.82 9.79
CA ILE A 13 2.99 -2.51 9.54
C ILE A 13 2.37 -3.65 8.74
N MET A 14 1.27 -4.17 9.24
CA MET A 14 0.52 -5.21 8.53
C MET A 14 -0.63 -4.58 7.77
N LEU A 15 -0.67 -4.84 6.48
CA LEU A 15 -1.73 -4.34 5.62
C LEU A 15 -2.62 -5.48 5.14
N PHE A 16 -3.93 -5.28 5.30
CA PHE A 16 -4.91 -6.19 4.72
C PHE A 16 -5.26 -5.67 3.32
N VAL A 17 -4.79 -6.38 2.32
CA VAL A 17 -4.87 -5.94 0.93
C VAL A 17 -6.32 -5.65 0.51
N ASP A 18 -7.25 -6.46 0.99
CA ASP A 18 -8.65 -6.32 0.61
C ASP A 18 -9.29 -5.05 1.16
N ASN A 19 -8.66 -4.42 2.15
CA ASN A 19 -9.19 -3.20 2.74
C ASN A 19 -8.60 -1.94 2.12
N ILE A 20 -7.71 -2.08 1.17
CA ILE A 20 -7.07 -0.93 0.54
C ILE A 20 -7.98 -0.39 -0.57
N ALA A 21 -8.33 0.90 -0.45
CA ALA A 21 -9.11 1.56 -1.49
C ALA A 21 -8.20 2.07 -2.60
N TYR A 22 -7.17 2.81 -2.24
CA TYR A 22 -6.18 3.28 -3.23
C TYR A 22 -4.89 3.67 -2.52
N ILE A 23 -3.81 3.74 -3.31
CA ILE A 23 -2.47 4.08 -2.84
C ILE A 23 -1.91 5.15 -3.76
N MET A 24 -1.41 6.24 -3.20
CA MET A 24 -0.89 7.35 -3.99
C MET A 24 0.42 7.86 -3.42
N ALA A 25 1.22 8.46 -4.29
CA ALA A 25 2.46 9.11 -3.86
C ALA A 25 2.14 10.49 -3.30
N ASP A 26 2.88 10.87 -2.26
CA ASP A 26 2.77 12.19 -1.65
C ASP A 26 4.18 12.66 -1.33
N GLY A 27 4.83 13.29 -2.31
CA GLY A 27 6.23 13.68 -2.17
C GLY A 27 7.11 12.44 -2.02
N ASN A 28 7.84 12.38 -0.92
CA ASN A 28 8.71 11.24 -0.61
C ASN A 28 7.98 10.16 0.18
N TYR A 29 6.69 10.34 0.41
CA TYR A 29 5.89 9.43 1.20
C TYR A 29 4.87 8.71 0.32
N THR A 30 4.33 7.64 0.84
CA THR A 30 3.23 6.92 0.19
C THR A 30 2.03 6.96 1.11
N LYS A 31 0.90 7.37 0.57
CA LYS A 31 -0.35 7.46 1.32
C LYS A 31 -1.25 6.30 0.92
N ILE A 32 -1.66 5.50 1.89
CA ILE A 32 -2.56 4.38 1.66
C ILE A 32 -3.91 4.74 2.26
N CYS A 33 -4.93 4.74 1.41
CA CYS A 33 -6.30 5.01 1.84
C CYS A 33 -7.07 3.69 1.89
N PHE A 34 -7.72 3.45 3.00
CA PHE A 34 -8.47 2.22 3.20
C PHE A 34 -9.96 2.44 2.99
N ILE A 35 -10.64 1.35 2.67
CA ILE A 35 -12.09 1.36 2.59
C ILE A 35 -12.62 1.71 3.99
N GLY A 36 -13.50 2.70 4.07
CA GLY A 36 -13.99 3.17 5.35
C GLY A 36 -13.42 4.53 5.76
N GLY A 37 -12.42 5.03 5.03
CA GLY A 37 -11.92 6.39 5.23
C GLY A 37 -10.64 6.53 6.02
N LEU A 38 -10.10 5.45 6.56
CA LEU A 38 -8.83 5.51 7.27
C LEU A 38 -7.67 5.67 6.28
N THR A 39 -6.64 6.39 6.70
CA THR A 39 -5.45 6.59 5.87
C THR A 39 -4.19 6.34 6.69
N THR A 40 -3.16 5.88 6.00
CA THR A 40 -1.84 5.64 6.59
C THR A 40 -0.78 6.21 5.67
N VAL A 41 0.19 6.92 6.24
CA VAL A 41 1.30 7.48 5.48
C VAL A 41 2.57 6.71 5.84
N LEU A 42 3.26 6.22 4.81
CA LEU A 42 4.49 5.47 4.98
C LEU A 42 5.67 6.28 4.48
N SER A 43 6.79 6.18 5.17
CA SER A 43 8.03 6.87 4.79
C SER A 43 8.80 6.10 3.73
N LEU A 44 8.08 5.51 2.79
CA LEU A 44 8.64 4.75 1.68
C LEU A 44 8.08 5.28 0.38
N GLY A 45 8.90 5.25 -0.66
CA GLY A 45 8.45 5.70 -1.98
C GLY A 45 7.43 4.73 -2.58
N LEU A 46 6.63 5.25 -3.51
CA LEU A 46 5.58 4.47 -4.15
C LEU A 46 6.15 3.24 -4.87
N SER A 47 7.30 3.39 -5.51
CA SER A 47 7.92 2.28 -6.22
C SER A 47 8.24 1.10 -5.31
N LYS A 48 8.70 1.40 -4.10
CA LYS A 48 8.99 0.35 -3.12
C LYS A 48 7.73 -0.36 -2.69
N ILE A 49 6.68 0.41 -2.42
CA ILE A 49 5.39 -0.16 -2.02
C ILE A 49 4.82 -1.02 -3.14
N GLU A 50 4.93 -0.55 -4.38
CA GLU A 50 4.48 -1.34 -5.53
C GLU A 50 5.19 -2.69 -5.61
N ALA A 51 6.51 -2.68 -5.41
CA ALA A 51 7.28 -3.91 -5.47
C ALA A 51 6.84 -4.90 -4.39
N MET A 52 6.54 -4.39 -3.21
CA MET A 52 6.10 -5.23 -2.10
C MET A 52 4.70 -5.80 -2.31
N LEU A 53 3.82 -5.02 -2.93
CA LEU A 53 2.41 -5.39 -3.08
C LEU A 53 2.09 -6.04 -4.42
N SER A 54 3.04 -6.06 -5.36
CA SER A 54 2.77 -6.57 -6.70
C SER A 54 2.29 -8.01 -6.70
N GLN A 55 2.78 -8.82 -5.78
CA GLN A 55 2.38 -10.22 -5.69
C GLN A 55 0.97 -10.39 -5.15
N ALA A 56 0.48 -9.41 -4.43
CA ALA A 56 -0.88 -9.45 -3.86
C ALA A 56 -1.94 -9.06 -4.89
N TYR A 57 -1.53 -8.45 -6.00
CA TYR A 57 -2.43 -8.02 -7.07
C TYR A 57 -2.03 -8.73 -8.36
N PRO A 58 -2.60 -9.90 -8.64
CA PRO A 58 -2.27 -10.65 -9.85
C PRO A 58 -2.64 -9.88 -11.12
N ARG A 59 -2.06 -10.28 -12.23
CA ARG A 59 -2.38 -9.70 -13.53
C ARG A 59 -3.87 -9.81 -13.79
N GLY A 60 -4.43 -8.75 -14.36
CA GLY A 60 -5.84 -8.70 -14.66
C GLY A 60 -6.70 -8.11 -13.57
N THR A 61 -6.14 -7.91 -12.37
CA THR A 61 -6.87 -7.23 -11.30
C THR A 61 -6.62 -5.72 -11.40
N THR A 62 -7.61 -4.95 -10.95
CA THR A 62 -7.46 -3.50 -10.90
C THR A 62 -6.41 -3.13 -9.87
N SER A 63 -5.43 -2.35 -10.31
CA SER A 63 -4.36 -1.91 -9.42
C SER A 63 -4.85 -0.78 -8.52
N PRO A 64 -4.53 -0.79 -7.22
CA PRO A 64 -4.92 0.28 -6.33
C PRO A 64 -4.01 1.50 -6.43
N PHE A 65 -2.93 1.41 -7.21
CA PHE A 65 -1.95 2.49 -7.29
C PHE A 65 -2.43 3.61 -8.19
N VAL A 66 -2.39 4.82 -7.66
CA VAL A 66 -2.74 6.04 -8.39
C VAL A 66 -1.44 6.76 -8.72
N ARG A 67 -1.25 7.04 -10.01
CA ARG A 67 -0.05 7.72 -10.48
C ARG A 67 -0.35 9.09 -11.03
#